data_13935bca3d1ea9ddac2240f6433cc749
#
_entry.id   13935bca3d1ea9ddac2240f6433cc749
#
_cell.length_a   1.000
_cell.length_b   1.000
_cell.length_c   1.000
_cell.angle_alpha   90.00
_cell.angle_beta   90.00
_cell.angle_gamma   90.00
#
_symmetry.space_group_name_H-M   'P 1'
#
loop_
_entity.id
_entity.type
_entity.pdbx_description
1 polymer ?
#
loop_
_entity_poly.entity_id
_entity_poly.type
_entity_poly.pdbx_seq_one_letter_code
_entity_poly.pdbx_strand_id
1 'polypeptide(L)'
;ATLRITGASISVLTFLPIYIEAAVVGMISMIPGGIGTFDLTFMTGLEVLGIPIEQTLLVIILYRISYYIVPALIGVLLFVHDFGGKINKKFNGLPYEIVSKVAYKIVVSLVFISGAIIVLSNIAPQYLLKIKLLKEILGKQVLGLSIGMSVVLGFLIMLAALMLKYRAKSIYKASMVLFILGIILSLTKGINPYELVFLIIVAYLLYLSKRMFYRDSFVVSCKNTLIDSGILIASFSIYFFILITFGTHLKYVGIVRKMPYKMAYKFGFIAFALVTVIYVAIYFFNIRRKIPVKTFDQCSEYVEKIIEEYKGDSLTHLVFLKDKYIYLNEDKDLFIQYEVYGDKLFVLGNPVGNNENLFREIEKFCEYADNYGYTPVFYQVNDEMISYLHSNGYDFMKIGEEAKVDVKEFKVVGNKMKSLKTSRSKVTKEGYTFHMVEPPFSREFLDSLREISDEWLDGRKEKGFSVGFFDEDYLNKAPIAILKDREGEIKAFANIMYMYDDESFSVDLMRFSKNTPRGVMDFMFINLIEYGKENGYEIFNMGMAPLANVGLSKYAFWNEKLALQFYENGQALYSFKGLRRFKEKFSHNWEYKYIAYRRNTSILITVIQAAIVCSRNRNLDESIVVRNLKSLIK
;
A
#
# COMPACT_ATOMS: atom_id res chain seq x y z
N ALA A 1 36.54 -30.95 -5.32
CA ALA A 1 35.75 -31.43 -6.47
C ALA A 1 35.67 -30.35 -7.54
N THR A 2 35.18 -29.15 -7.24
CA THR A 2 34.99 -28.03 -8.20
C THR A 2 36.29 -27.59 -8.88
N LEU A 3 37.41 -27.53 -8.12
CA LEU A 3 38.75 -27.19 -8.66
C LEU A 3 39.26 -28.25 -9.66
N ARG A 4 39.02 -29.54 -9.39
CA ARG A 4 39.38 -30.61 -10.33
C ARG A 4 38.58 -30.56 -11.63
N ILE A 5 37.31 -30.14 -11.56
CA ILE A 5 36.46 -29.98 -12.74
C ILE A 5 36.96 -28.83 -13.64
N THR A 6 37.58 -27.80 -13.05
CA THR A 6 38.16 -26.66 -13.79
C THR A 6 39.60 -26.93 -14.27
N GLY A 7 40.15 -28.11 -14.01
CA GLY A 7 41.49 -28.50 -14.47
C GLY A 7 42.66 -28.11 -13.54
N ALA A 8 42.35 -27.52 -12.37
CA ALA A 8 43.38 -27.15 -11.40
C ALA A 8 43.70 -28.35 -10.47
N SER A 9 44.97 -28.73 -10.41
CA SER A 9 45.45 -29.80 -9.51
C SER A 9 46.14 -29.21 -8.29
N ILE A 10 45.37 -29.01 -7.20
CA ILE A 10 45.90 -28.56 -5.92
C ILE A 10 45.72 -29.66 -4.88
N SER A 11 46.70 -29.80 -3.97
CA SER A 11 46.57 -30.70 -2.84
C SER A 11 45.50 -30.20 -1.86
N VAL A 12 44.80 -31.13 -1.21
CA VAL A 12 43.79 -30.77 -0.19
C VAL A 12 44.41 -29.97 0.96
N LEU A 13 45.66 -30.30 1.31
CA LEU A 13 46.40 -29.64 2.40
C LEU A 13 46.73 -28.18 2.08
N THR A 14 46.97 -27.85 0.82
CA THR A 14 47.24 -26.47 0.37
C THR A 14 45.96 -25.67 0.18
N PHE A 15 44.87 -26.33 -0.20
CA PHE A 15 43.55 -25.71 -0.40
C PHE A 15 42.83 -25.36 0.90
N LEU A 16 42.94 -26.25 1.91
CA LEU A 16 42.16 -26.18 3.15
C LEU A 16 42.39 -24.86 3.94
N PRO A 17 43.65 -24.39 4.13
CA PRO A 17 43.90 -23.12 4.81
C PRO A 17 43.20 -21.92 4.13
N ILE A 18 43.27 -21.81 2.81
CA ILE A 18 42.67 -20.72 2.05
C ILE A 18 41.14 -20.75 2.19
N TYR A 19 40.54 -21.92 2.15
CA TYR A 19 39.10 -22.08 2.35
C TYR A 19 38.68 -21.69 3.78
N ILE A 20 39.44 -22.09 4.79
CA ILE A 20 39.17 -21.77 6.20
C ILE A 20 39.29 -20.25 6.40
N GLU A 21 40.36 -19.63 5.89
CA GLU A 21 40.56 -18.18 5.97
C GLU A 21 39.40 -17.42 5.33
N ALA A 22 39.02 -17.77 4.12
CA ALA A 22 37.86 -17.16 3.43
C ALA A 22 36.57 -17.38 4.20
N ALA A 23 36.35 -18.55 4.79
CA ALA A 23 35.17 -18.83 5.60
C ALA A 23 35.13 -18.01 6.88
N VAL A 24 36.25 -17.84 7.57
CA VAL A 24 36.36 -16.99 8.77
C VAL A 24 36.09 -15.54 8.45
N VAL A 25 36.71 -15.00 7.39
CA VAL A 25 36.47 -13.62 6.92
C VAL A 25 35.00 -13.41 6.52
N GLY A 26 34.40 -14.40 5.83
CA GLY A 26 33.00 -14.39 5.47
C GLY A 26 32.07 -14.36 6.69
N MET A 27 32.40 -15.12 7.77
CA MET A 27 31.65 -15.12 9.02
C MET A 27 31.79 -13.82 9.81
N ILE A 28 33.01 -13.28 9.91
CA ILE A 28 33.27 -12.02 10.63
C ILE A 28 32.56 -10.83 9.96
N SER A 29 32.42 -10.85 8.64
CA SER A 29 31.73 -9.78 7.90
C SER A 29 30.24 -9.65 8.21
N MET A 30 29.62 -10.63 8.87
CA MET A 30 28.18 -10.72 9.13
C MET A 30 27.29 -10.55 7.87
N ILE A 31 27.86 -10.64 6.69
CA ILE A 31 27.12 -10.60 5.43
C ILE A 31 26.48 -11.98 5.21
N PRO A 32 25.16 -12.08 4.98
CA PRO A 32 24.51 -13.37 4.75
C PRO A 32 25.18 -14.17 3.63
N GLY A 33 25.68 -15.37 3.98
CA GLY A 33 26.42 -16.23 3.06
C GLY A 33 27.82 -15.75 2.70
N GLY A 34 28.36 -14.72 3.37
CA GLY A 34 29.70 -14.16 3.09
C GLY A 34 29.86 -13.62 1.67
N ILE A 35 28.75 -13.17 1.03
CA ILE A 35 28.78 -12.70 -0.37
C ILE A 35 29.73 -11.52 -0.51
N GLY A 36 30.71 -11.63 -1.38
CA GLY A 36 31.74 -10.64 -1.61
C GLY A 36 32.97 -10.83 -0.74
N THR A 37 32.85 -10.92 0.58
CA THR A 37 34.00 -11.04 1.50
C THR A 37 34.65 -12.43 1.43
N PHE A 38 33.88 -13.50 1.51
CA PHE A 38 34.38 -14.85 1.25
C PHE A 38 34.97 -14.96 -0.16
N ASP A 39 34.24 -14.44 -1.16
CA ASP A 39 34.61 -14.58 -2.56
C ASP A 39 35.96 -13.88 -2.86
N LEU A 40 36.12 -12.65 -2.35
CA LEU A 40 37.35 -11.88 -2.54
C LEU A 40 38.55 -12.56 -1.85
N THR A 41 38.40 -12.96 -0.57
CA THR A 41 39.46 -13.64 0.17
C THR A 41 39.84 -14.97 -0.49
N PHE A 42 38.86 -15.71 -0.96
CA PHE A 42 39.09 -16.98 -1.65
C PHE A 42 39.76 -16.78 -3.01
N MET A 43 39.39 -15.72 -3.76
CA MET A 43 40.03 -15.36 -5.02
C MET A 43 41.50 -14.99 -4.82
N THR A 44 41.79 -14.11 -3.88
CA THR A 44 43.19 -13.68 -3.60
C THR A 44 44.04 -14.84 -3.12
N GLY A 45 43.50 -15.74 -2.28
CA GLY A 45 44.21 -16.91 -1.82
C GLY A 45 44.55 -17.92 -2.93
N LEU A 46 43.66 -18.12 -3.89
CA LEU A 46 43.91 -18.99 -5.05
C LEU A 46 44.82 -18.33 -6.11
N GLU A 47 44.76 -17.01 -6.27
CA GLU A 47 45.66 -16.24 -7.15
C GLU A 47 47.12 -16.38 -6.70
N VAL A 48 47.38 -16.34 -5.39
CA VAL A 48 48.71 -16.56 -4.81
C VAL A 48 49.27 -17.96 -5.17
N LEU A 49 48.42 -18.93 -5.40
CA LEU A 49 48.79 -20.29 -5.87
C LEU A 49 48.88 -20.38 -7.40
N GLY A 50 48.80 -19.29 -8.11
CA GLY A 50 48.95 -19.21 -9.58
C GLY A 50 47.70 -19.67 -10.36
N ILE A 51 46.52 -19.72 -9.72
CA ILE A 51 45.28 -20.08 -10.43
C ILE A 51 44.68 -18.80 -11.07
N PRO A 52 44.38 -18.81 -12.36
CA PRO A 52 43.77 -17.71 -13.04
C PRO A 52 42.43 -17.27 -12.43
N ILE A 53 42.18 -15.98 -12.38
CA ILE A 53 40.96 -15.37 -11.81
C ILE A 53 39.70 -15.95 -12.46
N GLU A 54 39.72 -16.24 -13.75
CA GLU A 54 38.59 -16.82 -14.48
C GLU A 54 38.24 -18.23 -13.98
N GLN A 55 39.23 -19.04 -13.66
CA GLN A 55 39.02 -20.36 -13.10
C GLN A 55 38.52 -20.29 -11.65
N THR A 56 39.06 -19.37 -10.88
CA THR A 56 38.64 -19.12 -9.51
C THR A 56 37.19 -18.65 -9.42
N LEU A 57 36.78 -17.73 -10.28
CA LEU A 57 35.38 -17.28 -10.41
C LEU A 57 34.44 -18.44 -10.74
N LEU A 58 34.86 -19.30 -11.68
CA LEU A 58 34.06 -20.49 -12.03
C LEU A 58 33.92 -21.45 -10.83
N VAL A 59 35.00 -21.64 -10.08
CA VAL A 59 35.00 -22.48 -8.86
C VAL A 59 34.05 -21.88 -7.81
N ILE A 60 34.08 -20.59 -7.56
CA ILE A 60 33.18 -19.90 -6.62
C ILE A 60 31.72 -20.05 -7.05
N ILE A 61 31.42 -19.83 -8.32
CA ILE A 61 30.05 -20.00 -8.84
C ILE A 61 29.57 -21.44 -8.67
N LEU A 62 30.38 -22.43 -9.04
CA LEU A 62 30.05 -23.85 -8.88
C LEU A 62 29.88 -24.23 -7.41
N TYR A 63 30.73 -23.71 -6.53
CA TYR A 63 30.60 -23.89 -5.09
C TYR A 63 29.29 -23.35 -4.55
N ARG A 64 28.94 -22.11 -4.93
CA ARG A 64 27.68 -21.46 -4.51
C ARG A 64 26.45 -22.18 -5.06
N ILE A 65 26.49 -22.62 -6.30
CA ILE A 65 25.41 -23.42 -6.88
C ILE A 65 25.25 -24.73 -6.09
N SER A 66 26.35 -25.45 -5.85
CA SER A 66 26.31 -26.76 -5.19
C SER A 66 25.93 -26.68 -3.73
N TYR A 67 26.38 -25.64 -3.00
CA TYR A 67 26.22 -25.54 -1.56
C TYR A 67 24.96 -24.76 -1.13
N TYR A 68 24.49 -23.80 -1.93
CA TYR A 68 23.33 -22.98 -1.60
C TYR A 68 22.13 -23.28 -2.50
N ILE A 69 22.32 -23.30 -3.83
CA ILE A 69 21.20 -23.39 -4.77
C ILE A 69 20.65 -24.82 -4.82
N VAL A 70 21.50 -25.83 -4.94
CA VAL A 70 21.07 -27.24 -5.03
C VAL A 70 20.37 -27.70 -3.73
N PRO A 71 20.89 -27.46 -2.53
CA PRO A 71 20.18 -27.79 -1.29
C PRO A 71 18.87 -27.02 -1.12
N ALA A 72 18.84 -25.74 -1.52
CA ALA A 72 17.60 -24.94 -1.48
C ALA A 72 16.55 -25.50 -2.44
N LEU A 73 16.95 -25.91 -3.65
CA LEU A 73 16.06 -26.55 -4.62
C LEU A 73 15.52 -27.90 -4.10
N ILE A 74 16.41 -28.75 -3.57
CA ILE A 74 16.01 -30.02 -2.96
C ILE A 74 15.09 -29.78 -1.76
N GLY A 75 15.42 -28.82 -0.90
CA GLY A 75 14.59 -28.44 0.23
C GLY A 75 13.19 -27.99 -0.18
N VAL A 76 13.08 -27.16 -1.22
CA VAL A 76 11.79 -26.74 -1.77
C VAL A 76 11.03 -27.90 -2.39
N LEU A 77 11.69 -28.78 -3.13
CA LEU A 77 11.06 -29.97 -3.74
C LEU A 77 10.53 -30.95 -2.67
N LEU A 78 11.35 -31.29 -1.68
CA LEU A 78 10.94 -32.16 -0.58
C LEU A 78 9.83 -31.55 0.26
N PHE A 79 9.90 -30.24 0.50
CA PHE A 79 8.86 -29.54 1.24
C PHE A 79 7.52 -29.53 0.51
N VAL A 80 7.51 -29.29 -0.80
CA VAL A 80 6.29 -29.30 -1.61
C VAL A 80 5.68 -30.69 -1.70
N HIS A 81 6.50 -31.73 -1.70
CA HIS A 81 6.05 -33.11 -1.90
C HIS A 81 5.56 -33.80 -0.61
N ASP A 82 6.29 -33.71 0.51
CA ASP A 82 6.09 -34.63 1.64
C ASP A 82 5.73 -33.95 2.99
N PHE A 83 6.21 -32.75 3.22
CA PHE A 83 6.08 -32.08 4.53
C PHE A 83 4.71 -31.44 4.78
N GLY A 84 3.92 -31.20 3.71
CA GLY A 84 2.66 -30.47 3.80
C GLY A 84 1.53 -31.17 4.55
N GLY A 85 1.54 -32.49 4.60
CA GLY A 85 0.40 -33.26 5.14
C GLY A 85 0.41 -33.50 6.64
N LYS A 86 1.46 -34.13 7.15
CA LYS A 86 1.47 -34.65 8.54
C LYS A 86 1.86 -33.59 9.59
N ILE A 87 2.94 -32.85 9.35
CA ILE A 87 3.41 -31.82 10.30
C ILE A 87 2.50 -30.60 10.28
N ASN A 88 1.98 -30.22 9.12
CA ASN A 88 1.06 -29.09 9.00
C ASN A 88 -0.24 -29.31 9.79
N LYS A 89 -0.78 -30.54 9.79
CA LYS A 89 -1.95 -30.90 10.64
C LYS A 89 -1.64 -30.79 12.13
N LYS A 90 -0.42 -31.17 12.55
CA LYS A 90 -0.03 -31.13 13.97
C LYS A 90 0.14 -29.71 14.52
N PHE A 91 0.44 -28.74 13.67
CA PHE A 91 0.67 -27.33 14.03
C PHE A 91 -0.33 -26.36 13.40
N ASN A 92 -1.55 -26.81 13.12
CA ASN A 92 -2.67 -25.98 12.61
C ASN A 92 -2.31 -25.11 11.39
N GLY A 93 -1.47 -25.61 10.49
CA GLY A 93 -1.12 -24.90 9.26
C GLY A 93 0.03 -23.89 9.35
N LEU A 94 0.50 -23.56 10.54
CA LEU A 94 1.54 -22.54 10.75
C LEU A 94 2.87 -22.83 10.00
N PRO A 95 3.43 -24.07 10.03
CA PRO A 95 4.65 -24.36 9.28
C PRO A 95 4.48 -24.17 7.77
N TYR A 96 3.33 -24.55 7.23
CA TYR A 96 3.02 -24.37 5.81
C TYR A 96 3.01 -22.89 5.42
N GLU A 97 2.44 -22.04 6.24
CA GLU A 97 2.37 -20.60 5.97
C GLU A 97 3.77 -19.96 5.96
N ILE A 98 4.60 -20.26 6.96
CA ILE A 98 5.98 -19.73 7.05
C ILE A 98 6.82 -20.19 5.87
N VAL A 99 6.82 -21.50 5.60
CA VAL A 99 7.65 -22.07 4.54
C VAL A 99 7.12 -21.71 3.16
N SER A 100 5.80 -21.59 2.98
CA SER A 100 5.24 -21.10 1.72
C SER A 100 5.68 -19.67 1.40
N LYS A 101 5.75 -18.80 2.40
CA LYS A 101 6.30 -17.42 2.25
C LYS A 101 7.78 -17.42 1.83
N VAL A 102 8.58 -18.32 2.40
CA VAL A 102 10.02 -18.46 2.06
C VAL A 102 10.18 -19.11 0.68
N ALA A 103 9.49 -20.21 0.43
CA ALA A 103 9.52 -20.93 -0.86
C ALA A 103 9.12 -20.01 -2.03
N TYR A 104 8.10 -19.21 -1.83
CA TYR A 104 7.69 -18.20 -2.80
C TYR A 104 8.81 -17.21 -3.15
N LYS A 105 9.50 -16.66 -2.14
CA LYS A 105 10.64 -15.76 -2.38
C LYS A 105 11.77 -16.45 -3.15
N ILE A 106 12.04 -17.70 -2.81
CA ILE A 106 13.05 -18.52 -3.51
C ILE A 106 12.66 -18.71 -4.98
N VAL A 107 11.42 -19.10 -5.26
CA VAL A 107 10.94 -19.28 -6.63
C VAL A 107 11.04 -17.98 -7.44
N VAL A 108 10.61 -16.85 -6.89
CA VAL A 108 10.73 -15.54 -7.56
C VAL A 108 12.20 -15.19 -7.84
N SER A 109 13.11 -15.46 -6.88
CA SER A 109 14.55 -15.23 -7.08
C SER A 109 15.13 -16.15 -8.16
N LEU A 110 14.72 -17.42 -8.20
CA LEU A 110 15.14 -18.37 -9.23
C LEU A 110 14.65 -17.96 -10.63
N VAL A 111 13.43 -17.42 -10.75
CA VAL A 111 12.92 -16.87 -12.00
C VAL A 111 13.77 -15.68 -12.46
N PHE A 112 14.15 -14.78 -11.54
CA PHE A 112 15.04 -13.65 -11.86
C PHE A 112 16.43 -14.13 -12.32
N ILE A 113 17.02 -15.07 -11.58
CA ILE A 113 18.31 -15.69 -11.92
C ILE A 113 18.26 -16.40 -13.27
N SER A 114 17.15 -17.07 -13.61
CA SER A 114 16.94 -17.69 -14.92
C SER A 114 17.05 -16.68 -16.05
N GLY A 115 16.37 -15.54 -15.91
CA GLY A 115 16.48 -14.42 -16.85
C GLY A 115 17.93 -13.91 -17.00
N ALA A 116 18.61 -13.73 -15.86
CA ALA A 116 20.03 -13.30 -15.86
C ALA A 116 20.96 -14.32 -16.53
N ILE A 117 20.78 -15.62 -16.27
CA ILE A 117 21.55 -16.70 -16.93
C ILE A 117 21.34 -16.66 -18.45
N ILE A 118 20.10 -16.54 -18.92
CA ILE A 118 19.79 -16.42 -20.34
C ILE A 118 20.48 -15.21 -20.96
N VAL A 119 20.49 -14.06 -20.29
CA VAL A 119 21.17 -12.85 -20.77
C VAL A 119 22.68 -13.04 -20.82
N LEU A 120 23.28 -13.57 -19.75
CA LEU A 120 24.73 -13.76 -19.62
C LEU A 120 25.28 -14.85 -20.55
N SER A 121 24.53 -15.93 -20.76
CA SER A 121 24.94 -17.03 -21.66
C SER A 121 25.13 -16.55 -23.11
N ASN A 122 24.51 -15.42 -23.47
CA ASN A 122 24.65 -14.83 -24.80
C ASN A 122 25.84 -13.87 -24.96
N ILE A 123 26.49 -13.49 -23.86
CA ILE A 123 27.68 -12.61 -23.90
C ILE A 123 28.94 -13.42 -24.18
N ALA A 124 29.00 -14.70 -23.75
CA ALA A 124 30.16 -15.57 -23.91
C ALA A 124 29.89 -16.75 -24.91
N PRO A 125 29.87 -16.49 -26.22
CA PRO A 125 29.45 -17.48 -27.23
C PRO A 125 30.48 -18.57 -27.50
N GLN A 126 31.60 -18.67 -26.77
CA GLN A 126 32.71 -19.59 -27.09
C GLN A 126 32.32 -21.09 -27.05
N TYR A 127 31.32 -21.46 -26.27
CA TYR A 127 30.81 -22.85 -26.21
C TYR A 127 29.89 -23.22 -27.37
N LEU A 128 29.24 -22.24 -28.03
CA LEU A 128 28.28 -22.47 -29.10
C LEU A 128 28.95 -22.79 -30.48
N LEU A 129 30.22 -22.48 -30.63
CA LEU A 129 30.95 -22.67 -31.89
C LEU A 129 31.43 -24.13 -32.11
N LYS A 130 31.33 -25.02 -31.11
CA LYS A 130 31.79 -26.42 -31.22
C LYS A 130 30.79 -27.36 -31.91
N ILE A 131 29.52 -26.98 -32.09
CA ILE A 131 28.50 -27.83 -32.71
C ILE A 131 28.37 -27.52 -34.20
N LYS A 132 29.21 -28.17 -35.01
CA LYS A 132 29.29 -28.03 -36.48
C LYS A 132 27.93 -28.30 -37.14
N LEU A 133 27.18 -29.26 -36.65
CA LEU A 133 25.89 -29.74 -37.19
C LEU A 133 24.77 -28.66 -37.15
N LEU A 134 24.67 -27.89 -36.07
CA LEU A 134 23.65 -26.84 -35.91
C LEU A 134 23.90 -25.64 -36.82
N LYS A 135 25.17 -25.38 -37.12
CA LYS A 135 25.59 -24.28 -38.01
C LYS A 135 25.21 -24.51 -39.48
N GLU A 136 25.18 -25.77 -39.88
CA GLU A 136 24.76 -26.20 -41.23
C GLU A 136 23.25 -26.23 -41.41
N ILE A 137 22.50 -26.60 -40.36
CA ILE A 137 21.03 -26.74 -40.44
C ILE A 137 20.29 -25.41 -40.31
N LEU A 138 20.75 -24.48 -39.43
CA LEU A 138 19.98 -23.26 -39.08
C LEU A 138 20.44 -21.97 -39.80
N GLY A 139 21.55 -21.98 -40.51
CA GLY A 139 22.10 -20.79 -41.15
C GLY A 139 22.57 -19.67 -40.18
N LYS A 140 23.52 -18.84 -40.58
CA LYS A 140 24.14 -17.80 -39.75
C LYS A 140 23.17 -16.69 -39.29
N GLN A 141 22.14 -16.39 -40.09
CA GLN A 141 21.17 -15.32 -39.78
C GLN A 141 20.17 -15.75 -38.69
N VAL A 142 19.67 -17.00 -38.76
CA VAL A 142 18.74 -17.56 -37.78
C VAL A 142 19.41 -17.70 -36.39
N LEU A 143 20.65 -18.14 -36.36
CA LEU A 143 21.41 -18.22 -35.13
C LEU A 143 21.62 -16.85 -34.46
N GLY A 144 21.93 -15.80 -35.23
CA GLY A 144 22.09 -14.44 -34.73
C GLY A 144 20.80 -13.85 -34.20
N LEU A 145 19.66 -14.10 -34.85
CA LEU A 145 18.34 -13.70 -34.38
C LEU A 145 17.95 -14.45 -33.10
N SER A 146 18.20 -15.74 -33.00
CA SER A 146 17.91 -16.55 -31.82
C SER A 146 18.69 -16.06 -30.59
N ILE A 147 19.96 -15.69 -30.73
CA ILE A 147 20.78 -15.08 -29.70
C ILE A 147 20.19 -13.74 -29.24
N GLY A 148 19.85 -12.88 -30.20
CA GLY A 148 19.28 -11.56 -29.90
C GLY A 148 17.92 -11.66 -29.19
N MET A 149 17.01 -12.50 -29.71
CA MET A 149 15.72 -12.74 -29.08
C MET A 149 15.82 -13.29 -27.67
N SER A 150 16.85 -14.09 -27.38
CA SER A 150 17.08 -14.60 -26.02
C SER A 150 17.52 -13.53 -25.04
N VAL A 151 18.27 -12.51 -25.47
CA VAL A 151 18.60 -11.35 -24.61
C VAL A 151 17.30 -10.62 -24.24
N VAL A 152 16.43 -10.35 -25.22
CA VAL A 152 15.14 -9.71 -24.97
C VAL A 152 14.29 -10.55 -24.00
N LEU A 153 14.20 -11.86 -24.27
CA LEU A 153 13.41 -12.77 -23.45
C LEU A 153 13.95 -12.89 -22.01
N GLY A 154 15.28 -12.92 -21.83
CA GLY A 154 15.90 -12.96 -20.52
C GLY A 154 15.53 -11.73 -19.69
N PHE A 155 15.57 -10.52 -20.27
CA PHE A 155 15.12 -9.31 -19.58
C PHE A 155 13.61 -9.30 -19.32
N LEU A 156 12.79 -9.86 -20.21
CA LEU A 156 11.35 -10.02 -19.97
C LEU A 156 11.08 -11.00 -18.82
N ILE A 157 11.85 -12.07 -18.69
CA ILE A 157 11.76 -13.01 -17.56
C ILE A 157 12.18 -12.30 -16.26
N MET A 158 13.23 -11.47 -16.28
CA MET A 158 13.62 -10.67 -15.11
C MET A 158 12.52 -9.68 -14.70
N LEU A 159 11.90 -9.00 -15.68
CA LEU A 159 10.73 -8.15 -15.42
C LEU A 159 9.57 -8.95 -14.83
N ALA A 160 9.25 -10.10 -15.41
CA ALA A 160 8.20 -10.99 -14.91
C ALA A 160 8.48 -11.45 -13.48
N ALA A 161 9.73 -11.75 -13.12
CA ALA A 161 10.14 -12.08 -11.77
C ALA A 161 9.84 -10.95 -10.77
N LEU A 162 10.17 -9.69 -11.13
CA LEU A 162 9.83 -8.53 -10.30
C LEU A 162 8.31 -8.36 -10.13
N MET A 163 7.53 -8.69 -11.16
CA MET A 163 6.07 -8.61 -11.10
C MET A 163 5.43 -9.79 -10.35
N LEU A 164 6.06 -10.99 -10.34
CA LEU A 164 5.54 -12.15 -9.60
C LEU A 164 5.32 -11.85 -8.11
N LYS A 165 6.07 -10.92 -7.49
CA LYS A 165 5.87 -10.50 -6.09
C LYS A 165 4.45 -10.03 -5.77
N TYR A 166 3.69 -9.60 -6.78
CA TYR A 166 2.29 -9.18 -6.62
C TYR A 166 1.30 -10.35 -6.54
N ARG A 167 1.75 -11.60 -6.75
CA ARG A 167 0.95 -12.83 -6.67
C ARG A 167 -0.27 -12.90 -7.59
N ALA A 168 -0.27 -12.13 -8.69
CA ALA A 168 -1.40 -12.08 -9.62
C ALA A 168 -1.39 -13.27 -10.59
N LYS A 169 -2.58 -13.86 -10.82
CA LYS A 169 -2.80 -14.97 -11.77
C LYS A 169 -2.34 -14.64 -13.21
N SER A 170 -2.55 -13.40 -13.63
CA SER A 170 -2.16 -12.93 -14.96
C SER A 170 -0.64 -12.93 -15.16
N ILE A 171 0.11 -12.46 -14.16
CA ILE A 171 1.59 -12.43 -14.19
C ILE A 171 2.15 -13.85 -14.18
N TYR A 172 1.58 -14.73 -13.35
CA TYR A 172 1.97 -16.14 -13.34
C TYR A 172 1.83 -16.78 -14.74
N LYS A 173 0.67 -16.59 -15.40
CA LYS A 173 0.43 -17.12 -16.76
C LYS A 173 1.44 -16.55 -17.76
N ALA A 174 1.69 -15.24 -17.73
CA ALA A 174 2.68 -14.59 -18.59
C ALA A 174 4.10 -15.15 -18.34
N SER A 175 4.50 -15.34 -17.08
CA SER A 175 5.79 -15.92 -16.72
C SER A 175 5.95 -17.35 -17.26
N MET A 176 4.92 -18.20 -17.15
CA MET A 176 4.95 -19.56 -17.70
C MET A 176 5.15 -19.55 -19.23
N VAL A 177 4.45 -18.66 -19.94
CA VAL A 177 4.64 -18.51 -21.40
C VAL A 177 6.06 -18.09 -21.73
N LEU A 178 6.64 -17.11 -20.99
CA LEU A 178 8.02 -16.67 -21.20
C LEU A 178 9.02 -17.81 -20.95
N PHE A 179 8.80 -18.66 -19.92
CA PHE A 179 9.64 -19.83 -19.68
C PHE A 179 9.57 -20.86 -20.81
N ILE A 180 8.38 -21.16 -21.33
CA ILE A 180 8.20 -22.07 -22.48
C ILE A 180 8.96 -21.52 -23.70
N LEU A 181 8.83 -20.23 -23.99
CA LEU A 181 9.58 -19.58 -25.06
C LEU A 181 11.10 -19.62 -24.80
N GLY A 182 11.53 -19.46 -23.54
CA GLY A 182 12.95 -19.58 -23.13
C GLY A 182 13.53 -20.96 -23.40
N ILE A 183 12.80 -22.00 -23.06
CA ILE A 183 13.18 -23.39 -23.32
C ILE A 183 13.29 -23.64 -24.83
N ILE A 184 12.30 -23.19 -25.63
CA ILE A 184 12.32 -23.33 -27.09
C ILE A 184 13.53 -22.60 -27.72
N LEU A 185 13.78 -21.35 -27.28
CA LEU A 185 14.92 -20.58 -27.77
C LEU A 185 16.26 -21.17 -27.33
N SER A 186 16.36 -21.74 -26.13
CA SER A 186 17.57 -22.44 -25.66
C SER A 186 17.87 -23.68 -26.53
N LEU A 187 16.85 -24.40 -27.00
CA LEU A 187 17.01 -25.51 -27.95
C LEU A 187 17.52 -25.06 -29.33
N THR A 188 17.08 -23.91 -29.81
CA THR A 188 17.44 -23.40 -31.17
C THR A 188 18.83 -22.74 -31.23
N LYS A 189 19.39 -22.28 -30.10
CA LYS A 189 20.72 -21.68 -30.01
C LYS A 189 21.89 -22.64 -30.11
N GLY A 190 21.65 -23.92 -29.91
CA GLY A 190 22.66 -24.91 -29.62
C GLY A 190 22.65 -25.24 -28.13
N ILE A 191 22.32 -26.48 -27.86
CA ILE A 191 21.98 -27.01 -26.53
C ILE A 191 23.12 -26.75 -25.54
N ASN A 192 22.95 -25.79 -24.63
CA ASN A 192 23.64 -25.79 -23.36
C ASN A 192 22.82 -26.64 -22.39
N PRO A 193 23.19 -27.89 -22.12
CA PRO A 193 22.35 -28.80 -21.35
C PRO A 193 22.11 -28.28 -19.92
N TYR A 194 23.05 -27.54 -19.37
CA TYR A 194 22.94 -26.97 -18.02
C TYR A 194 21.90 -25.84 -17.95
N GLU A 195 21.89 -24.93 -18.94
CA GLU A 195 20.89 -23.86 -19.05
C GLU A 195 19.49 -24.46 -19.24
N LEU A 196 19.36 -25.42 -20.14
CA LEU A 196 18.09 -26.07 -20.43
C LEU A 196 17.51 -26.79 -19.21
N VAL A 197 18.32 -27.61 -18.54
CA VAL A 197 17.91 -28.35 -17.33
C VAL A 197 17.51 -27.36 -16.22
N PHE A 198 18.28 -26.31 -16.04
CA PHE A 198 17.95 -25.28 -15.03
C PHE A 198 16.61 -24.60 -15.32
N LEU A 199 16.36 -24.20 -16.57
CA LEU A 199 15.09 -23.60 -16.98
C LEU A 199 13.90 -24.54 -16.76
N ILE A 200 14.06 -25.83 -17.10
CA ILE A 200 13.01 -26.84 -16.88
C ILE A 200 12.71 -27.00 -15.40
N ILE A 201 13.74 -27.08 -14.55
CA ILE A 201 13.57 -27.19 -13.09
C ILE A 201 12.83 -25.96 -12.54
N VAL A 202 13.24 -24.75 -12.91
CA VAL A 202 12.59 -23.53 -12.42
C VAL A 202 11.16 -23.39 -12.95
N ALA A 203 10.90 -23.76 -14.21
CA ALA A 203 9.55 -23.80 -14.76
C ALA A 203 8.65 -24.79 -14.01
N TYR A 204 9.19 -25.97 -13.65
CA TYR A 204 8.48 -26.95 -12.83
C TYR A 204 8.21 -26.46 -11.41
N LEU A 205 9.18 -25.82 -10.75
CA LEU A 205 8.97 -25.20 -9.45
C LEU A 205 7.92 -24.07 -9.50
N LEU A 206 7.95 -23.26 -10.53
CA LEU A 206 6.93 -22.21 -10.76
C LEU A 206 5.54 -22.83 -10.98
N TYR A 207 5.46 -23.95 -11.72
CA TYR A 207 4.20 -24.70 -11.90
C TYR A 207 3.66 -25.23 -10.58
N LEU A 208 4.50 -25.86 -9.74
CA LEU A 208 4.10 -26.33 -8.41
C LEU A 208 3.62 -25.20 -7.50
N SER A 209 4.17 -23.99 -7.70
CA SER A 209 3.81 -22.80 -6.92
C SER A 209 2.51 -22.11 -7.38
N LYS A 210 1.77 -22.67 -8.35
CA LYS A 210 0.55 -22.08 -8.93
C LYS A 210 -0.45 -21.57 -7.88
N ARG A 211 -0.64 -22.30 -6.78
CA ARG A 211 -1.58 -21.92 -5.70
C ARG A 211 -1.19 -20.64 -4.96
N MET A 212 0.07 -20.21 -5.04
CA MET A 212 0.55 -18.97 -4.40
C MET A 212 0.17 -17.72 -5.19
N PHE A 213 -0.28 -17.87 -6.44
CA PHE A 213 -0.67 -16.80 -7.35
C PHE A 213 -2.20 -16.76 -7.46
N TYR A 214 -2.84 -16.24 -6.42
CA TYR A 214 -4.29 -16.28 -6.25
C TYR A 214 -5.00 -14.96 -6.58
N ARG A 215 -4.28 -13.84 -6.60
CA ARG A 215 -4.87 -12.53 -6.80
C ARG A 215 -5.40 -12.34 -8.23
N ASP A 216 -6.59 -11.78 -8.32
CA ASP A 216 -7.22 -11.47 -9.61
C ASP A 216 -6.63 -10.22 -10.25
N SER A 217 -6.19 -9.27 -9.42
CA SER A 217 -5.46 -8.09 -9.86
C SER A 217 -4.33 -7.72 -8.89
N PHE A 218 -3.60 -6.65 -9.21
CA PHE A 218 -2.55 -6.13 -8.34
C PHE A 218 -2.45 -4.61 -8.50
N VAL A 219 -1.92 -3.96 -7.48
CA VAL A 219 -1.66 -2.53 -7.47
C VAL A 219 -0.17 -2.30 -7.26
N VAL A 220 0.42 -1.44 -8.07
CA VAL A 220 1.85 -1.10 -7.96
C VAL A 220 2.01 0.13 -7.10
N SER A 221 2.61 -0.02 -5.92
CA SER A 221 2.89 1.10 -5.03
C SER A 221 4.10 1.91 -5.52
N CYS A 222 4.10 3.21 -5.24
CA CYS A 222 5.19 4.12 -5.61
C CYS A 222 6.57 3.64 -5.10
N LYS A 223 6.62 3.13 -3.85
CA LYS A 223 7.84 2.54 -3.26
C LYS A 223 8.36 1.36 -4.07
N ASN A 224 7.47 0.44 -4.44
CA ASN A 224 7.85 -0.74 -5.21
C ASN A 224 8.30 -0.36 -6.62
N THR A 225 7.65 0.65 -7.23
CA THR A 225 8.05 1.18 -8.54
C THR A 225 9.49 1.69 -8.53
N LEU A 226 9.88 2.45 -7.51
CA LEU A 226 11.26 2.96 -7.38
C LEU A 226 12.29 1.82 -7.23
N ILE A 227 11.98 0.82 -6.40
CA ILE A 227 12.88 -0.33 -6.18
C ILE A 227 13.01 -1.15 -7.47
N ASP A 228 11.90 -1.46 -8.14
CA ASP A 228 11.91 -2.27 -9.36
C ASP A 228 12.64 -1.55 -10.50
N SER A 229 12.40 -0.24 -10.66
CA SER A 229 13.13 0.58 -11.63
C SER A 229 14.63 0.57 -11.34
N GLY A 230 15.04 0.70 -10.07
CA GLY A 230 16.44 0.61 -9.67
C GLY A 230 17.08 -0.73 -10.02
N ILE A 231 16.39 -1.84 -9.76
CA ILE A 231 16.87 -3.19 -10.11
C ILE A 231 16.99 -3.37 -11.61
N LEU A 232 16.01 -2.91 -12.39
CA LEU A 232 16.05 -3.00 -13.85
C LEU A 232 17.18 -2.16 -14.43
N ILE A 233 17.34 -0.91 -13.99
CA ILE A 233 18.44 -0.02 -14.43
C ILE A 233 19.78 -0.65 -14.08
N ALA A 234 19.97 -1.15 -12.86
CA ALA A 234 21.20 -1.83 -12.46
C ALA A 234 21.49 -3.06 -13.34
N SER A 235 20.47 -3.87 -13.64
CA SER A 235 20.61 -5.06 -14.50
C SER A 235 21.04 -4.70 -15.92
N PHE A 236 20.46 -3.66 -16.52
CA PHE A 236 20.88 -3.17 -17.83
C PHE A 236 22.27 -2.55 -17.79
N SER A 237 22.60 -1.78 -16.75
CA SER A 237 23.94 -1.18 -16.57
C SER A 237 25.01 -2.26 -16.46
N ILE A 238 24.78 -3.31 -15.69
CA ILE A 238 25.69 -4.46 -15.56
C ILE A 238 25.85 -5.14 -16.93
N TYR A 239 24.75 -5.39 -17.64
CA TYR A 239 24.79 -5.99 -18.96
C TYR A 239 25.64 -5.20 -19.95
N PHE A 240 25.42 -3.89 -20.08
CA PHE A 240 26.20 -3.02 -20.97
C PHE A 240 27.65 -2.87 -20.52
N PHE A 241 27.92 -2.81 -19.21
CA PHE A 241 29.27 -2.78 -18.67
C PHE A 241 30.05 -4.04 -19.06
N ILE A 242 29.44 -5.23 -18.88
CA ILE A 242 30.05 -6.51 -19.30
C ILE A 242 30.30 -6.50 -20.80
N LEU A 243 29.35 -6.05 -21.62
CA LEU A 243 29.54 -5.95 -23.06
C LEU A 243 30.70 -5.03 -23.46
N ILE A 244 30.87 -3.89 -22.79
CA ILE A 244 31.94 -2.96 -23.07
C ILE A 244 33.30 -3.58 -22.70
N THR A 245 33.42 -4.13 -21.49
CA THR A 245 34.65 -4.68 -20.96
C THR A 245 35.12 -5.91 -21.75
N PHE A 246 34.23 -6.88 -21.97
CA PHE A 246 34.57 -8.07 -22.77
C PHE A 246 34.77 -7.75 -24.24
N GLY A 247 34.02 -6.79 -24.81
CA GLY A 247 34.18 -6.39 -26.20
C GLY A 247 35.49 -5.70 -26.50
N THR A 248 36.06 -4.98 -25.56
CA THR A 248 37.41 -4.36 -25.71
C THR A 248 38.49 -5.44 -25.57
N HIS A 249 38.40 -6.34 -24.60
CA HIS A 249 39.39 -7.39 -24.38
C HIS A 249 39.45 -8.42 -25.54
N LEU A 250 38.30 -8.85 -26.05
CA LEU A 250 38.22 -9.82 -27.15
C LEU A 250 38.67 -9.24 -28.50
N LYS A 251 38.64 -7.90 -28.67
CA LYS A 251 39.26 -7.22 -29.82
C LYS A 251 40.78 -7.36 -29.81
N TYR A 252 41.40 -7.34 -28.64
CA TYR A 252 42.86 -7.48 -28.48
C TYR A 252 43.37 -8.91 -28.77
N VAL A 253 42.54 -9.92 -28.51
CA VAL A 253 42.91 -11.35 -28.63
C VAL A 253 42.63 -11.91 -30.04
N GLY A 254 42.05 -11.14 -30.97
CA GLY A 254 41.84 -11.55 -32.37
C GLY A 254 40.80 -12.66 -32.59
N ILE A 255 40.08 -13.11 -31.53
CA ILE A 255 39.22 -14.31 -31.51
C ILE A 255 37.77 -14.02 -31.90
N VAL A 256 37.31 -12.76 -31.94
CA VAL A 256 35.88 -12.43 -32.14
C VAL A 256 35.61 -11.86 -33.54
N ARG A 257 34.86 -12.63 -34.33
CA ARG A 257 34.20 -12.08 -35.50
C ARG A 257 33.14 -11.03 -35.07
N LYS A 258 33.23 -9.81 -35.65
CA LYS A 258 32.47 -8.58 -35.34
C LYS A 258 30.93 -8.73 -35.27
N MET A 259 30.33 -9.83 -35.74
CA MET A 259 28.90 -9.98 -35.95
C MET A 259 28.06 -10.25 -34.68
N PRO A 260 28.44 -11.19 -33.78
CA PRO A 260 27.64 -11.47 -32.58
C PRO A 260 27.54 -10.29 -31.61
N TYR A 261 28.61 -9.51 -31.52
CA TYR A 261 28.71 -8.39 -30.59
C TYR A 261 27.82 -7.20 -30.95
N LYS A 262 27.79 -6.82 -32.24
CA LYS A 262 26.86 -5.78 -32.73
C LYS A 262 25.41 -6.16 -32.50
N MET A 263 25.07 -7.45 -32.64
CA MET A 263 23.71 -7.95 -32.37
C MET A 263 23.39 -7.90 -30.87
N ALA A 264 24.28 -8.29 -29.97
CA ALA A 264 24.06 -8.20 -28.53
C ALA A 264 23.76 -6.76 -28.10
N TYR A 265 24.48 -5.77 -28.60
CA TYR A 265 24.19 -4.36 -28.37
C TYR A 265 22.82 -3.95 -28.88
N LYS A 266 22.52 -4.26 -30.16
CA LYS A 266 21.25 -3.90 -30.78
C LYS A 266 20.06 -4.49 -30.00
N PHE A 267 20.12 -5.77 -29.68
CA PHE A 267 19.05 -6.43 -28.95
C PHE A 267 19.02 -6.04 -27.46
N GLY A 268 20.13 -5.66 -26.87
CA GLY A 268 20.17 -5.05 -25.53
C GLY A 268 19.39 -3.72 -25.46
N PHE A 269 19.57 -2.84 -26.46
CA PHE A 269 18.78 -1.62 -26.57
C PHE A 269 17.30 -1.89 -26.86
N ILE A 270 16.99 -2.87 -27.73
CA ILE A 270 15.60 -3.29 -27.97
C ILE A 270 14.97 -3.82 -26.69
N ALA A 271 15.70 -4.65 -25.93
CA ALA A 271 15.23 -5.17 -24.65
C ALA A 271 14.97 -4.03 -23.65
N PHE A 272 15.89 -3.07 -23.54
CA PHE A 272 15.74 -1.90 -22.67
C PHE A 272 14.47 -1.11 -23.03
N ALA A 273 14.30 -0.76 -24.30
CA ALA A 273 13.13 -0.01 -24.76
C ALA A 273 11.82 -0.79 -24.50
N LEU A 274 11.79 -2.08 -24.87
CA LEU A 274 10.61 -2.92 -24.73
C LEU A 274 10.23 -3.12 -23.26
N VAL A 275 11.20 -3.46 -22.38
CA VAL A 275 10.98 -3.64 -20.95
C VAL A 275 10.50 -2.34 -20.31
N THR A 276 11.09 -1.20 -20.69
CA THR A 276 10.66 0.13 -20.20
C THR A 276 9.22 0.42 -20.63
N VAL A 277 8.87 0.22 -21.89
CA VAL A 277 7.50 0.44 -22.40
C VAL A 277 6.51 -0.46 -21.67
N ILE A 278 6.82 -1.76 -21.54
CA ILE A 278 5.94 -2.71 -20.84
C ILE A 278 5.79 -2.31 -19.36
N TYR A 279 6.88 -1.95 -18.69
CA TYR A 279 6.85 -1.55 -17.28
C TYR A 279 6.03 -0.27 -17.05
N VAL A 280 6.22 0.73 -17.91
CA VAL A 280 5.44 1.96 -17.90
C VAL A 280 3.97 1.67 -18.18
N ALA A 281 3.67 0.83 -19.16
CA ALA A 281 2.30 0.40 -19.46
C ALA A 281 1.67 -0.31 -18.25
N ILE A 282 2.37 -1.27 -17.64
CA ILE A 282 1.90 -1.94 -16.41
C ILE A 282 1.59 -0.91 -15.32
N TYR A 283 2.48 0.07 -15.10
CA TYR A 283 2.26 1.12 -14.11
C TYR A 283 0.99 1.92 -14.40
N PHE A 284 0.83 2.45 -15.61
CA PHE A 284 -0.34 3.25 -15.99
C PHE A 284 -1.65 2.45 -15.99
N PHE A 285 -1.64 1.21 -16.50
CA PHE A 285 -2.85 0.37 -16.50
C PHE A 285 -3.25 -0.10 -15.09
N ASN A 286 -2.32 -0.20 -14.15
CA ASN A 286 -2.62 -0.61 -12.78
C ASN A 286 -2.96 0.56 -11.83
N ILE A 287 -2.83 1.82 -12.27
CA ILE A 287 -3.39 2.98 -11.55
C ILE A 287 -4.92 2.96 -11.61
N ARG A 288 -5.53 2.32 -12.62
CA ARG A 288 -6.98 2.21 -12.74
C ARG A 288 -7.53 1.21 -11.74
N ARG A 289 -8.57 1.61 -11.03
CA ARG A 289 -9.30 0.81 -10.05
C ARG A 289 -9.78 -0.51 -10.66
N LYS A 290 -9.43 -1.62 -10.05
CA LYS A 290 -9.85 -2.97 -10.49
C LYS A 290 -10.68 -3.72 -9.46
N ILE A 291 -10.81 -3.18 -8.25
CA ILE A 291 -11.66 -3.77 -7.20
C ILE A 291 -13.13 -3.48 -7.53
N PRO A 292 -14.02 -4.48 -7.51
CA PRO A 292 -15.45 -4.25 -7.65
C PRO A 292 -15.95 -3.47 -6.43
N VAL A 293 -16.43 -2.26 -6.66
CA VAL A 293 -16.91 -1.37 -5.60
C VAL A 293 -18.42 -1.25 -5.66
N LYS A 294 -19.06 -1.16 -4.50
CA LYS A 294 -20.48 -0.81 -4.38
C LYS A 294 -20.59 0.62 -3.86
N THR A 295 -21.49 1.41 -4.43
CA THR A 295 -21.86 2.72 -3.92
C THR A 295 -23.00 2.60 -2.91
N PHE A 296 -23.24 3.64 -2.12
CA PHE A 296 -24.36 3.68 -1.19
C PHE A 296 -25.71 3.39 -1.89
N ASP A 297 -25.99 4.01 -3.03
CA ASP A 297 -27.26 3.86 -3.76
C ASP A 297 -27.55 2.40 -4.19
N GLN A 298 -26.49 1.57 -4.36
CA GLN A 298 -26.65 0.16 -4.72
C GLN A 298 -26.99 -0.75 -3.53
N CYS A 299 -26.87 -0.26 -2.30
CA CYS A 299 -27.07 -1.03 -1.08
C CYS A 299 -27.74 -0.24 0.06
N SER A 300 -28.37 0.90 -0.27
CA SER A 300 -28.97 1.82 0.71
C SER A 300 -29.96 1.12 1.64
N GLU A 301 -30.85 0.30 1.11
CA GLU A 301 -31.84 -0.45 1.89
C GLU A 301 -31.21 -1.32 2.99
N TYR A 302 -30.11 -2.03 2.65
CA TYR A 302 -29.40 -2.85 3.63
C TYR A 302 -28.64 -1.98 4.65
N VAL A 303 -27.99 -0.91 4.20
CA VAL A 303 -27.24 -0.01 5.07
C VAL A 303 -28.16 0.68 6.08
N GLU A 304 -29.30 1.21 5.63
CA GLU A 304 -30.29 1.86 6.49
C GLU A 304 -30.84 0.86 7.51
N LYS A 305 -31.22 -0.35 7.08
CA LYS A 305 -31.68 -1.41 7.98
C LYS A 305 -30.62 -1.80 9.03
N ILE A 306 -29.34 -1.93 8.62
CA ILE A 306 -28.26 -2.27 9.55
C ILE A 306 -28.10 -1.18 10.61
N ILE A 307 -28.18 0.10 10.20
CA ILE A 307 -28.07 1.24 11.13
C ILE A 307 -29.24 1.24 12.12
N GLU A 308 -30.45 0.98 11.67
CA GLU A 308 -31.64 0.90 12.54
C GLU A 308 -31.52 -0.24 13.57
N GLU A 309 -31.03 -1.42 13.14
CA GLU A 309 -30.98 -2.62 13.96
C GLU A 309 -29.76 -2.65 14.91
N TYR A 310 -28.57 -2.30 14.39
CA TYR A 310 -27.31 -2.49 15.12
C TYR A 310 -26.68 -1.17 15.62
N LYS A 311 -27.31 -0.04 15.31
CA LYS A 311 -26.83 1.29 15.73
C LYS A 311 -25.50 1.68 15.02
N GLY A 312 -24.77 2.64 15.57
CA GLY A 312 -23.53 3.12 14.98
C GLY A 312 -22.87 4.21 15.81
N ASP A 313 -22.14 5.09 15.14
CA ASP A 313 -21.50 6.25 15.73
C ASP A 313 -21.64 7.48 14.79
N SER A 314 -21.07 8.63 15.17
CA SER A 314 -21.10 9.85 14.35
C SER A 314 -20.50 9.66 12.96
N LEU A 315 -19.47 8.82 12.84
CA LEU A 315 -18.84 8.52 11.55
C LEU A 315 -19.73 7.64 10.66
N THR A 316 -20.63 6.86 11.28
CA THR A 316 -21.64 6.06 10.56
C THR A 316 -22.58 6.95 9.76
N HIS A 317 -23.03 8.07 10.34
CA HIS A 317 -23.93 9.03 9.68
C HIS A 317 -23.34 9.60 8.38
N LEU A 318 -22.02 9.71 8.29
CA LEU A 318 -21.34 10.21 7.07
C LEU A 318 -21.52 9.28 5.85
N VAL A 319 -22.10 8.09 6.00
CA VAL A 319 -22.42 7.20 4.87
C VAL A 319 -23.45 7.85 3.92
N PHE A 320 -24.35 8.68 4.44
CA PHE A 320 -25.39 9.38 3.67
C PHE A 320 -24.86 10.47 2.75
N LEU A 321 -23.59 10.87 2.89
CA LEU A 321 -22.90 11.75 1.93
C LEU A 321 -22.58 11.05 0.59
N LYS A 322 -22.72 9.73 0.51
CA LYS A 322 -22.56 8.91 -0.70
C LYS A 322 -21.17 9.04 -1.37
N ASP A 323 -20.21 9.63 -0.68
CA ASP A 323 -18.84 9.88 -1.16
C ASP A 323 -17.88 8.71 -0.91
N LYS A 324 -18.35 7.64 -0.28
CA LYS A 324 -17.60 6.43 0.08
C LYS A 324 -18.15 5.20 -0.62
N TYR A 325 -17.32 4.17 -0.73
CA TYR A 325 -17.74 2.83 -1.15
C TYR A 325 -18.15 2.01 0.04
N ILE A 326 -19.02 1.03 -0.20
CA ILE A 326 -19.56 0.15 0.82
C ILE A 326 -19.12 -1.28 0.53
N TYR A 327 -18.51 -1.91 1.51
CA TYR A 327 -18.40 -3.35 1.57
C TYR A 327 -19.56 -3.84 2.43
N LEU A 328 -20.37 -4.72 1.89
CA LEU A 328 -21.47 -5.39 2.57
C LEU A 328 -21.08 -6.87 2.69
N ASN A 329 -21.15 -7.44 3.88
CA ASN A 329 -20.84 -8.86 4.09
C ASN A 329 -21.86 -9.77 3.39
N GLU A 330 -21.59 -11.08 3.38
CA GLU A 330 -22.44 -12.06 2.69
C GLU A 330 -23.84 -12.15 3.29
N ASP A 331 -23.95 -12.05 4.63
CA ASP A 331 -25.20 -12.13 5.38
C ASP A 331 -25.99 -10.81 5.33
N LYS A 332 -25.40 -9.73 4.82
CA LYS A 332 -25.98 -8.38 4.67
C LYS A 332 -26.44 -7.77 5.99
N ASP A 333 -25.73 -8.08 7.06
CA ASP A 333 -25.95 -7.60 8.42
C ASP A 333 -24.78 -6.78 8.99
N LEU A 334 -23.72 -6.57 8.17
CA LEU A 334 -22.58 -5.73 8.49
C LEU A 334 -22.07 -5.00 7.26
N PHE A 335 -21.76 -3.70 7.40
CA PHE A 335 -21.11 -2.95 6.36
C PHE A 335 -19.83 -2.23 6.84
N ILE A 336 -18.96 -1.95 5.88
CA ILE A 336 -17.72 -1.17 6.05
C ILE A 336 -17.71 -0.08 4.99
N GLN A 337 -17.63 1.18 5.42
CA GLN A 337 -17.47 2.31 4.51
C GLN A 337 -15.99 2.62 4.27
N TYR A 338 -15.60 2.78 3.02
CA TYR A 338 -14.18 2.99 2.67
C TYR A 338 -13.99 3.83 1.41
N GLU A 339 -12.79 4.39 1.25
CA GLU A 339 -12.33 5.03 0.02
C GLU A 339 -11.07 4.34 -0.52
N VAL A 340 -10.89 4.36 -1.84
CA VAL A 340 -9.77 3.75 -2.53
C VAL A 340 -8.75 4.80 -2.91
N TYR A 341 -7.54 4.73 -2.37
CA TYR A 341 -6.46 5.63 -2.73
C TYR A 341 -5.11 4.93 -2.81
N GLY A 342 -4.43 5.07 -3.96
CA GLY A 342 -3.15 4.39 -4.20
C GLY A 342 -3.29 2.87 -4.11
N ASP A 343 -2.54 2.27 -3.21
CA ASP A 343 -2.52 0.84 -2.91
C ASP A 343 -3.35 0.46 -1.67
N LYS A 344 -4.20 1.37 -1.19
CA LYS A 344 -4.92 1.19 0.08
C LYS A 344 -6.42 1.37 -0.05
N LEU A 345 -7.16 0.69 0.83
CA LEU A 345 -8.56 0.94 1.14
C LEU A 345 -8.62 1.64 2.50
N PHE A 346 -8.97 2.92 2.50
CA PHE A 346 -9.13 3.69 3.74
C PHE A 346 -10.54 3.47 4.27
N VAL A 347 -10.66 2.72 5.36
CA VAL A 347 -11.90 2.50 6.09
C VAL A 347 -12.12 3.66 7.04
N LEU A 348 -13.33 4.21 7.07
CA LEU A 348 -13.70 5.27 8.01
C LEU A 348 -14.45 4.68 9.21
N GLY A 349 -13.87 4.90 10.39
CA GLY A 349 -14.45 4.42 11.66
C GLY A 349 -14.45 2.90 11.81
N ASN A 350 -15.35 2.43 12.63
CA ASN A 350 -15.53 1.01 12.88
C ASN A 350 -16.44 0.36 11.82
N PRO A 351 -16.35 -0.96 11.59
CA PRO A 351 -17.42 -1.71 10.91
C PRO A 351 -18.75 -1.53 11.65
N VAL A 352 -19.85 -1.46 10.93
CA VAL A 352 -21.20 -1.25 11.48
C VAL A 352 -22.06 -2.45 11.17
N GLY A 353 -22.71 -3.03 12.18
CA GLY A 353 -23.59 -4.18 12.03
C GLY A 353 -23.43 -5.23 13.13
N ASN A 354 -23.74 -6.47 12.81
CA ASN A 354 -23.66 -7.61 13.73
C ASN A 354 -22.22 -7.88 14.17
N ASN A 355 -21.95 -7.68 15.45
CA ASN A 355 -20.61 -7.83 16.04
C ASN A 355 -20.28 -9.25 16.52
N GLU A 356 -21.21 -10.20 16.47
CA GLU A 356 -20.98 -11.58 16.97
C GLU A 356 -19.77 -12.24 16.28
N ASN A 357 -19.58 -11.98 14.97
CA ASN A 357 -18.50 -12.53 14.18
C ASN A 357 -17.53 -11.46 13.64
N LEU A 358 -17.42 -10.30 14.31
CA LEU A 358 -16.67 -9.14 13.81
C LEU A 358 -15.23 -9.49 13.42
N PHE A 359 -14.53 -10.33 14.21
CA PHE A 359 -13.18 -10.79 13.88
C PHE A 359 -13.11 -11.44 12.48
N ARG A 360 -14.04 -12.35 12.19
CA ARG A 360 -14.12 -13.07 10.93
C ARG A 360 -14.50 -12.15 9.77
N GLU A 361 -15.41 -11.22 10.01
CA GLU A 361 -15.84 -10.26 8.97
C GLU A 361 -14.73 -9.29 8.61
N ILE A 362 -13.90 -8.84 9.56
CA ILE A 362 -12.69 -8.08 9.30
C ILE A 362 -11.69 -8.91 8.48
N GLU A 363 -11.51 -10.20 8.81
CA GLU A 363 -10.65 -11.12 8.05
C GLU A 363 -11.13 -11.26 6.60
N LYS A 364 -12.42 -11.50 6.36
CA LYS A 364 -13.02 -11.56 5.02
C LYS A 364 -12.83 -10.26 4.23
N PHE A 365 -13.02 -9.11 4.86
CA PHE A 365 -12.75 -7.82 4.23
C PHE A 365 -11.26 -7.66 3.85
N CYS A 366 -10.35 -8.12 4.71
CA CYS A 366 -8.92 -8.14 4.41
C CYS A 366 -8.60 -9.07 3.23
N GLU A 367 -9.22 -10.25 3.15
CA GLU A 367 -9.09 -11.18 2.03
C GLU A 367 -9.65 -10.58 0.73
N TYR A 368 -10.82 -9.95 0.81
CA TYR A 368 -11.40 -9.22 -0.31
C TYR A 368 -10.44 -8.17 -0.85
N ALA A 369 -9.87 -7.34 -0.01
CA ALA A 369 -8.89 -6.33 -0.42
C ALA A 369 -7.62 -6.96 -1.02
N ASP A 370 -7.09 -8.01 -0.37
CA ASP A 370 -5.88 -8.71 -0.79
C ASP A 370 -6.03 -9.40 -2.15
N ASN A 371 -7.19 -9.94 -2.47
CA ASN A 371 -7.50 -10.54 -3.77
C ASN A 371 -7.33 -9.56 -4.94
N TYR A 372 -7.49 -8.26 -4.67
CA TYR A 372 -7.29 -7.19 -5.65
C TYR A 372 -5.97 -6.43 -5.47
N GLY A 373 -5.14 -6.84 -4.50
CA GLY A 373 -3.83 -6.26 -4.23
C GLY A 373 -3.85 -4.97 -3.42
N TYR A 374 -4.94 -4.68 -2.73
CA TYR A 374 -5.07 -3.54 -1.83
C TYR A 374 -4.78 -3.93 -0.38
N THR A 375 -4.40 -2.94 0.42
CA THR A 375 -4.18 -3.09 1.86
C THR A 375 -5.19 -2.21 2.60
N PRO A 376 -6.10 -2.76 3.43
CA PRO A 376 -6.98 -1.96 4.27
C PRO A 376 -6.18 -1.16 5.31
N VAL A 377 -6.67 0.06 5.57
CA VAL A 377 -6.21 0.95 6.63
C VAL A 377 -7.45 1.46 7.33
N PHE A 378 -7.56 1.26 8.64
CA PHE A 378 -8.70 1.71 9.41
C PHE A 378 -8.37 3.07 10.05
N TYR A 379 -9.18 4.07 9.76
CA TYR A 379 -8.97 5.46 10.15
C TYR A 379 -10.04 5.92 11.14
N GLN A 380 -9.62 6.50 12.25
CA GLN A 380 -10.47 6.93 13.38
C GLN A 380 -11.16 5.79 14.11
N VAL A 381 -10.50 4.65 14.26
CA VAL A 381 -11.02 3.57 15.12
C VAL A 381 -10.83 3.91 16.60
N ASN A 382 -11.72 3.38 17.44
CA ASN A 382 -11.66 3.50 18.90
C ASN A 382 -10.86 2.35 19.54
N ASP A 383 -10.73 2.41 20.87
CA ASP A 383 -9.99 1.43 21.67
C ASP A 383 -10.56 0.01 21.55
N GLU A 384 -11.87 -0.14 21.40
CA GLU A 384 -12.55 -1.44 21.31
C GLU A 384 -12.07 -2.24 20.09
N MET A 385 -11.73 -1.56 19.00
CA MET A 385 -11.27 -2.21 17.77
C MET A 385 -9.84 -2.73 17.85
N ILE A 386 -9.04 -2.31 18.86
CA ILE A 386 -7.61 -2.64 18.95
C ILE A 386 -7.41 -4.15 19.00
N SER A 387 -8.18 -4.88 19.82
CA SER A 387 -8.03 -6.33 19.98
C SER A 387 -8.34 -7.09 18.69
N TYR A 388 -9.40 -6.72 17.99
CA TYR A 388 -9.82 -7.34 16.73
C TYR A 388 -8.81 -7.08 15.60
N LEU A 389 -8.36 -5.84 15.46
CA LEU A 389 -7.41 -5.46 14.43
C LEU A 389 -6.01 -5.97 14.72
N HIS A 390 -5.56 -5.98 15.99
CA HIS A 390 -4.27 -6.57 16.37
C HIS A 390 -4.21 -8.06 15.99
N SER A 391 -5.26 -8.81 16.30
CA SER A 391 -5.37 -10.23 15.96
C SER A 391 -5.37 -10.46 14.44
N ASN A 392 -5.80 -9.47 13.66
CA ASN A 392 -5.72 -9.44 12.20
C ASN A 392 -4.39 -8.87 11.67
N GLY A 393 -3.36 -8.65 12.52
CA GLY A 393 -2.00 -8.26 12.14
C GLY A 393 -1.83 -6.77 11.82
N TYR A 394 -2.57 -5.91 12.52
CA TYR A 394 -2.44 -4.46 12.43
C TYR A 394 -1.59 -3.89 13.58
N ASP A 395 -0.81 -2.86 13.26
CA ASP A 395 -0.18 -1.94 14.22
C ASP A 395 -1.02 -0.65 14.27
N PHE A 396 -0.81 0.15 15.32
CA PHE A 396 -1.61 1.34 15.61
C PHE A 396 -0.72 2.57 15.78
N MET A 397 -1.29 3.73 15.41
CA MET A 397 -0.76 5.03 15.75
C MET A 397 -1.91 5.91 16.21
N LYS A 398 -1.77 6.58 17.35
CA LYS A 398 -2.73 7.59 17.78
C LYS A 398 -2.73 8.75 16.80
N ILE A 399 -3.91 9.18 16.36
CA ILE A 399 -4.07 10.28 15.39
C ILE A 399 -4.79 11.48 15.95
N GLY A 400 -5.26 11.41 17.20
CA GLY A 400 -5.93 12.50 17.87
C GLY A 400 -6.80 12.03 19.02
N GLU A 401 -7.62 12.92 19.50
CA GLU A 401 -8.58 12.70 20.57
C GLU A 401 -9.94 13.29 20.21
N GLU A 402 -10.99 12.60 20.57
CA GLU A 402 -12.39 13.01 20.37
C GLU A 402 -12.93 13.59 21.68
N ALA A 403 -13.57 14.75 21.60
CA ALA A 403 -14.10 15.44 22.76
C ALA A 403 -15.56 15.06 23.01
N LYS A 404 -15.87 14.60 24.20
CA LYS A 404 -17.23 14.27 24.65
C LYS A 404 -17.65 15.18 25.79
N VAL A 405 -18.80 15.80 25.70
CA VAL A 405 -19.40 16.65 26.72
C VAL A 405 -20.49 15.86 27.42
N ASP A 406 -20.40 15.72 28.74
CA ASP A 406 -21.53 15.26 29.56
C ASP A 406 -22.58 16.35 29.59
N VAL A 407 -23.71 16.08 28.94
CA VAL A 407 -24.79 17.05 28.75
C VAL A 407 -25.50 17.36 30.07
N LYS A 408 -25.65 16.35 30.96
CA LYS A 408 -26.32 16.48 32.26
C LYS A 408 -25.51 17.33 33.22
N GLU A 409 -24.19 17.13 33.23
CA GLU A 409 -23.24 17.81 34.13
C GLU A 409 -22.86 19.21 33.62
N PHE A 410 -23.02 19.51 32.33
CA PHE A 410 -22.60 20.76 31.73
C PHE A 410 -23.38 21.95 32.29
N LYS A 411 -22.65 22.94 32.81
CA LYS A 411 -23.21 24.20 33.37
C LYS A 411 -22.28 25.35 33.05
N VAL A 412 -22.84 26.43 32.48
CA VAL A 412 -22.07 27.65 32.19
C VAL A 412 -21.97 28.50 33.45
N VAL A 413 -21.33 27.96 34.52
CA VAL A 413 -21.14 28.63 35.83
C VAL A 413 -19.66 28.58 36.27
N GLY A 414 -19.28 29.47 37.18
CA GLY A 414 -17.90 29.52 37.69
C GLY A 414 -16.90 30.28 36.82
N ASN A 415 -15.66 30.43 37.32
CA ASN A 415 -14.61 31.22 36.65
C ASN A 415 -14.02 30.53 35.43
N LYS A 416 -13.98 29.20 35.38
CA LYS A 416 -13.53 28.43 34.21
C LYS A 416 -14.38 28.69 32.98
N MET A 417 -15.66 28.98 33.17
CA MET A 417 -16.62 29.24 32.08
C MET A 417 -16.77 30.73 31.72
N LYS A 418 -15.85 31.61 32.21
CA LYS A 418 -15.94 33.06 31.95
C LYS A 418 -16.00 33.41 30.47
N SER A 419 -15.23 32.74 29.64
CA SER A 419 -15.24 32.93 28.17
C SER A 419 -16.61 32.64 27.59
N LEU A 420 -17.21 31.47 27.92
CA LEU A 420 -18.52 31.06 27.43
C LEU A 420 -19.64 31.99 27.93
N LYS A 421 -19.59 32.42 29.22
CA LYS A 421 -20.53 33.42 29.76
C LYS A 421 -20.49 34.73 28.97
N THR A 422 -19.26 35.21 28.70
CA THR A 422 -19.05 36.45 27.95
C THR A 422 -19.61 36.32 26.51
N SER A 423 -19.32 35.23 25.83
CA SER A 423 -19.86 34.94 24.48
C SER A 423 -21.38 34.88 24.51
N ARG A 424 -21.97 34.10 25.44
CA ARG A 424 -23.43 34.01 25.61
C ARG A 424 -24.07 35.40 25.82
N SER A 425 -23.58 36.16 26.80
CA SER A 425 -24.14 37.48 27.11
C SER A 425 -24.01 38.44 25.94
N LYS A 426 -22.89 38.45 25.23
CA LYS A 426 -22.67 39.33 24.08
C LYS A 426 -23.63 39.01 22.92
N VAL A 427 -23.68 37.73 22.50
CA VAL A 427 -24.49 37.28 21.36
C VAL A 427 -25.98 37.47 21.67
N THR A 428 -26.43 37.22 22.90
CA THR A 428 -27.81 37.47 23.33
C THR A 428 -28.13 38.96 23.31
N LYS A 429 -27.22 39.84 23.78
CA LYS A 429 -27.44 41.32 23.72
C LYS A 429 -27.53 41.86 22.29
N GLU A 430 -26.84 41.23 21.36
CA GLU A 430 -26.93 41.55 19.93
C GLU A 430 -28.21 40.99 19.29
N GLY A 431 -29.06 40.30 20.06
CA GLY A 431 -30.40 39.88 19.65
C GLY A 431 -30.46 38.56 18.90
N TYR A 432 -29.39 37.77 18.94
CA TYR A 432 -29.40 36.44 18.32
C TYR A 432 -30.26 35.44 19.09
N THR A 433 -31.01 34.64 18.34
CA THR A 433 -31.85 33.54 18.86
C THR A 433 -31.48 32.20 18.25
N PHE A 434 -31.60 31.15 19.05
CA PHE A 434 -31.34 29.77 18.63
C PHE A 434 -32.66 29.08 18.29
N HIS A 435 -32.67 28.31 17.20
CA HIS A 435 -33.82 27.51 16.77
C HIS A 435 -33.36 26.17 16.24
N MET A 436 -34.14 25.12 16.50
CA MET A 436 -34.02 23.83 15.82
C MET A 436 -35.06 23.77 14.72
N VAL A 437 -34.68 23.31 13.55
CA VAL A 437 -35.54 23.12 12.39
C VAL A 437 -35.51 21.67 11.97
N GLU A 438 -36.69 21.06 11.88
CA GLU A 438 -36.85 19.66 11.52
C GLU A 438 -36.99 19.47 10.00
N PRO A 439 -36.44 18.38 9.42
CA PRO A 439 -36.70 18.03 8.03
C PRO A 439 -38.15 17.59 7.80
N PRO A 440 -38.69 17.65 6.57
CA PRO A 440 -38.04 18.07 5.33
C PRO A 440 -37.94 19.61 5.21
N PHE A 441 -36.81 20.08 4.66
CA PHE A 441 -36.53 21.51 4.53
C PHE A 441 -37.05 22.07 3.22
N SER A 442 -37.55 23.34 3.25
CA SER A 442 -37.89 24.08 2.03
C SER A 442 -36.65 24.45 1.22
N ARG A 443 -36.84 24.69 -0.07
CA ARG A 443 -35.73 25.07 -0.94
C ARG A 443 -35.13 26.41 -0.54
N GLU A 444 -36.00 27.41 -0.20
CA GLU A 444 -35.56 28.71 0.26
C GLU A 444 -34.68 28.60 1.53
N PHE A 445 -35.03 27.70 2.44
CA PHE A 445 -34.26 27.46 3.63
C PHE A 445 -32.87 26.86 3.29
N LEU A 446 -32.81 25.85 2.44
CA LEU A 446 -31.54 25.23 2.02
C LEU A 446 -30.67 26.23 1.22
N ASP A 447 -31.27 27.08 0.37
CA ASP A 447 -30.55 28.10 -0.38
C ASP A 447 -29.94 29.15 0.57
N SER A 448 -30.64 29.57 1.63
CA SER A 448 -30.09 30.47 2.66
C SER A 448 -28.91 29.86 3.42
N LEU A 449 -28.97 28.57 3.72
CA LEU A 449 -27.84 27.85 4.34
C LEU A 449 -26.65 27.69 3.38
N ARG A 450 -26.94 27.53 2.08
CA ARG A 450 -25.90 27.44 1.05
C ARG A 450 -25.12 28.74 0.92
N GLU A 451 -25.81 29.89 0.96
CA GLU A 451 -25.16 31.21 0.94
C GLU A 451 -24.19 31.36 2.13
N ILE A 452 -24.64 31.03 3.34
CA ILE A 452 -23.77 31.05 4.55
C ILE A 452 -22.58 30.09 4.38
N SER A 453 -22.83 28.93 3.83
CA SER A 453 -21.83 27.92 3.58
C SER A 453 -20.74 28.41 2.61
N ASP A 454 -21.14 29.02 1.49
CA ASP A 454 -20.24 29.53 0.46
C ASP A 454 -19.41 30.71 1.00
N GLU A 455 -20.06 31.59 1.77
CA GLU A 455 -19.40 32.71 2.45
C GLU A 455 -18.34 32.19 3.47
N TRP A 456 -18.67 31.15 4.23
CA TRP A 456 -17.76 30.52 5.20
C TRP A 456 -16.59 29.85 4.51
N LEU A 457 -16.80 29.18 3.38
CA LEU A 457 -15.76 28.53 2.60
C LEU A 457 -14.76 29.54 2.02
N ASP A 458 -15.21 30.75 1.67
CA ASP A 458 -14.34 31.82 1.16
C ASP A 458 -13.44 31.35 0.00
N GLY A 459 -14.01 30.64 -0.95
CA GLY A 459 -13.32 30.08 -2.11
C GLY A 459 -12.51 28.79 -1.82
N ARG A 460 -12.50 28.31 -0.59
CA ARG A 460 -11.88 27.02 -0.24
C ARG A 460 -12.76 25.87 -0.76
N LYS A 461 -12.11 24.79 -1.17
CA LYS A 461 -12.82 23.57 -1.57
C LYS A 461 -13.43 22.83 -0.38
N GLU A 462 -14.60 22.27 -0.59
CA GLU A 462 -15.19 21.29 0.34
C GLU A 462 -14.27 20.07 0.50
N LYS A 463 -14.16 19.62 1.73
CA LYS A 463 -13.51 18.34 2.06
C LYS A 463 -14.56 17.24 2.07
N GLY A 464 -14.11 16.01 2.19
CA GLY A 464 -14.99 14.84 2.26
C GLY A 464 -14.40 13.74 3.12
N PHE A 465 -14.86 12.49 2.91
CA PHE A 465 -14.45 11.27 3.59
C PHE A 465 -14.77 11.27 5.08
N SER A 466 -13.97 11.95 5.92
CA SER A 466 -14.12 11.96 7.39
C SER A 466 -14.76 13.22 7.95
N VAL A 467 -15.22 14.12 7.09
CA VAL A 467 -15.96 15.34 7.41
C VAL A 467 -17.03 15.55 6.37
N GLY A 468 -18.11 16.18 6.76
CA GLY A 468 -19.21 16.50 5.85
C GLY A 468 -18.91 17.64 4.90
N PHE A 469 -19.75 17.72 3.89
CA PHE A 469 -19.84 18.82 2.93
C PHE A 469 -21.31 19.16 2.69
N PHE A 470 -21.57 20.30 2.09
CA PHE A 470 -22.93 20.75 1.84
C PHE A 470 -23.60 19.89 0.77
N ASP A 471 -24.52 19.04 1.20
CA ASP A 471 -25.35 18.18 0.36
C ASP A 471 -26.78 18.18 0.89
N GLU A 472 -27.75 18.49 0.02
CA GLU A 472 -29.15 18.69 0.43
C GLU A 472 -29.82 17.40 0.93
N ASP A 473 -29.51 16.26 0.29
CA ASP A 473 -30.01 14.94 0.72
C ASP A 473 -29.48 14.58 2.10
N TYR A 474 -28.21 14.84 2.33
CA TYR A 474 -27.56 14.60 3.61
C TYR A 474 -28.12 15.50 4.72
N LEU A 475 -28.29 16.80 4.44
CA LEU A 475 -28.85 17.73 5.40
C LEU A 475 -30.29 17.35 5.80
N ASN A 476 -31.08 16.82 4.86
CA ASN A 476 -32.44 16.33 5.13
C ASN A 476 -32.52 15.06 5.97
N LYS A 477 -31.40 14.47 6.39
CA LYS A 477 -31.39 13.27 7.24
C LYS A 477 -31.51 13.56 8.74
N ALA A 478 -31.32 14.80 9.18
CA ALA A 478 -31.34 15.18 10.60
C ALA A 478 -31.72 16.66 10.80
N PRO A 479 -32.13 17.06 12.01
CA PRO A 479 -32.44 18.46 12.33
C PRO A 479 -31.24 19.38 12.14
N ILE A 480 -31.51 20.66 11.90
CA ILE A 480 -30.51 21.70 11.77
C ILE A 480 -30.73 22.77 12.84
N ALA A 481 -29.68 23.02 13.64
CA ALA A 481 -29.63 24.18 14.53
C ALA A 481 -29.26 25.43 13.76
N ILE A 482 -30.01 26.52 13.95
CA ILE A 482 -29.76 27.81 13.32
C ILE A 482 -29.69 28.93 14.35
N LEU A 483 -28.91 29.96 14.05
CA LEU A 483 -28.93 31.22 14.76
C LEU A 483 -29.50 32.33 13.85
N LYS A 484 -30.53 33.00 14.33
CA LYS A 484 -31.12 34.17 13.67
C LYS A 484 -30.69 35.46 14.39
N ASP A 485 -30.45 36.51 13.61
CA ASP A 485 -30.21 37.85 14.14
C ASP A 485 -31.52 38.59 14.51
N ARG A 486 -31.44 39.89 14.85
CA ARG A 486 -32.61 40.72 15.21
C ARG A 486 -33.59 40.87 14.08
N GLU A 487 -33.13 40.86 12.87
CA GLU A 487 -33.93 41.00 11.64
C GLU A 487 -34.60 39.66 11.27
N GLY A 488 -34.26 38.57 11.95
CA GLY A 488 -34.79 37.23 11.70
C GLY A 488 -34.03 36.46 10.62
N GLU A 489 -32.92 37.00 10.11
CA GLU A 489 -32.09 36.37 9.11
C GLU A 489 -31.19 35.28 9.73
N ILE A 490 -31.01 34.17 9.03
CA ILE A 490 -30.13 33.09 9.45
C ILE A 490 -28.68 33.54 9.25
N LYS A 491 -27.88 33.48 10.30
CA LYS A 491 -26.45 33.89 10.28
C LYS A 491 -25.48 32.77 10.62
N ALA A 492 -25.95 31.67 11.20
CA ALA A 492 -25.15 30.50 11.46
C ALA A 492 -26.02 29.24 11.48
N PHE A 493 -25.43 28.10 11.16
CA PHE A 493 -26.10 26.83 11.27
C PHE A 493 -25.13 25.69 11.68
N ALA A 494 -25.70 24.63 12.27
CA ALA A 494 -25.03 23.35 12.51
C ALA A 494 -26.05 22.23 12.29
N ASN A 495 -25.71 21.24 11.43
CA ASN A 495 -26.57 20.07 11.28
C ASN A 495 -26.26 19.04 12.38
N ILE A 496 -27.30 18.40 12.91
CA ILE A 496 -27.14 17.29 13.84
C ILE A 496 -26.62 16.07 13.10
N MET A 497 -25.76 15.32 13.74
CA MET A 497 -25.35 13.97 13.35
C MET A 497 -25.82 12.99 14.41
N TYR A 498 -26.73 12.11 14.04
CA TYR A 498 -27.17 11.03 14.93
C TYR A 498 -26.03 10.02 15.15
N MET A 499 -25.89 9.57 16.39
CA MET A 499 -24.97 8.50 16.75
C MET A 499 -25.67 7.13 16.83
N TYR A 500 -27.01 7.15 16.71
CA TYR A 500 -27.90 5.97 16.68
C TYR A 500 -27.88 5.11 17.96
N ASP A 501 -27.29 5.59 19.05
CA ASP A 501 -27.29 4.94 20.37
C ASP A 501 -28.41 5.46 21.29
N ASP A 502 -29.23 6.38 20.80
CA ASP A 502 -30.30 7.06 21.53
C ASP A 502 -29.82 7.90 22.75
N GLU A 503 -28.54 7.84 23.07
CA GLU A 503 -27.95 8.54 24.23
C GLU A 503 -27.09 9.72 23.82
N SER A 504 -26.52 9.69 22.61
CA SER A 504 -25.58 10.71 22.16
C SER A 504 -25.91 11.31 20.79
N PHE A 505 -25.43 12.53 20.56
CA PHE A 505 -25.51 13.22 19.31
C PHE A 505 -24.20 13.98 19.01
N SER A 506 -24.02 14.36 17.77
CA SER A 506 -22.87 15.12 17.28
C SER A 506 -23.34 16.21 16.32
N VAL A 507 -22.42 17.01 15.83
CA VAL A 507 -22.61 17.97 14.74
C VAL A 507 -21.48 17.83 13.73
N ASP A 508 -21.79 18.14 12.46
CA ASP A 508 -20.82 18.02 11.37
C ASP A 508 -20.52 19.38 10.74
N LEU A 509 -21.41 19.92 9.90
CA LEU A 509 -21.25 21.23 9.32
C LEU A 509 -21.58 22.31 10.35
N MET A 510 -20.59 23.13 10.66
CA MET A 510 -20.74 24.28 11.56
C MET A 510 -20.27 25.51 10.81
N ARG A 511 -21.20 26.31 10.32
CA ARG A 511 -20.90 27.43 9.43
C ARG A 511 -21.61 28.70 9.89
N PHE A 512 -20.98 29.84 9.67
CA PHE A 512 -21.48 31.13 10.06
C PHE A 512 -21.01 32.21 9.09
N SER A 513 -21.80 33.25 8.91
CA SER A 513 -21.50 34.41 8.08
C SER A 513 -20.38 35.27 8.66
N LYS A 514 -19.59 35.93 7.82
CA LYS A 514 -18.45 36.76 8.24
C LYS A 514 -18.86 37.90 9.19
N ASN A 515 -20.08 38.42 9.04
CA ASN A 515 -20.62 39.55 9.81
C ASN A 515 -21.23 39.12 11.16
N THR A 516 -20.84 38.00 11.74
CA THR A 516 -21.35 37.53 13.02
C THR A 516 -20.47 38.00 14.19
N PRO A 517 -21.06 38.19 15.38
CA PRO A 517 -20.30 38.58 16.57
C PRO A 517 -19.29 37.51 17.00
N ARG A 518 -18.19 37.97 17.59
CA ARG A 518 -17.24 37.03 18.23
C ARG A 518 -17.96 36.20 19.30
N GLY A 519 -17.81 34.88 19.26
CA GLY A 519 -18.45 33.95 20.17
C GLY A 519 -19.76 33.36 19.64
N VAL A 520 -20.17 33.64 18.40
CA VAL A 520 -21.37 33.06 17.79
C VAL A 520 -21.37 31.53 17.86
N MET A 521 -20.22 30.86 17.59
CA MET A 521 -20.10 29.40 17.72
C MET A 521 -20.07 28.93 19.17
N ASP A 522 -19.50 29.69 20.10
CA ASP A 522 -19.63 29.37 21.52
C ASP A 522 -21.12 29.38 21.94
N PHE A 523 -21.88 30.35 21.46
CA PHE A 523 -23.31 30.45 21.73
C PHE A 523 -24.09 29.30 21.08
N MET A 524 -23.77 28.93 19.84
CA MET A 524 -24.36 27.78 19.16
C MET A 524 -24.18 26.51 19.98
N PHE A 525 -22.93 26.21 20.42
CA PHE A 525 -22.62 25.01 21.17
C PHE A 525 -23.26 24.98 22.56
N ILE A 526 -23.35 26.10 23.24
CA ILE A 526 -24.07 26.19 24.53
C ILE A 526 -25.53 25.79 24.33
N ASN A 527 -26.20 26.34 23.32
CA ASN A 527 -27.62 26.04 23.07
C ASN A 527 -27.83 24.60 22.54
N LEU A 528 -26.88 24.06 21.75
CA LEU A 528 -26.91 22.64 21.36
C LEU A 528 -26.83 21.71 22.56
N ILE A 529 -25.97 22.01 23.55
CA ILE A 529 -25.88 21.20 24.77
C ILE A 529 -27.15 21.34 25.61
N GLU A 530 -27.73 22.57 25.69
CA GLU A 530 -29.02 22.79 26.36
C GLU A 530 -30.16 22.02 25.65
N TYR A 531 -30.21 22.06 24.31
CA TYR A 531 -31.12 21.23 23.49
C TYR A 531 -30.97 19.74 23.76
N GLY A 532 -29.70 19.24 23.78
CA GLY A 532 -29.45 17.84 24.11
C GLY A 532 -29.97 17.45 25.49
N LYS A 533 -29.83 18.33 26.47
CA LYS A 533 -30.36 18.11 27.84
C LYS A 533 -31.89 18.05 27.88
N GLU A 534 -32.55 18.93 27.14
CA GLU A 534 -34.01 18.99 27.06
C GLU A 534 -34.59 17.77 26.35
N ASN A 535 -33.85 17.20 25.40
CA ASN A 535 -34.26 16.01 24.62
C ASN A 535 -33.73 14.68 25.19
N GLY A 536 -33.13 14.68 26.39
CA GLY A 536 -32.76 13.47 27.09
C GLY A 536 -31.42 12.85 26.67
N TYR A 537 -30.63 13.51 25.83
CA TYR A 537 -29.29 13.07 25.49
C TYR A 537 -28.35 13.14 26.69
N GLU A 538 -27.44 12.20 26.80
CA GLU A 538 -26.41 12.16 27.85
C GLU A 538 -25.09 12.76 27.37
N ILE A 539 -24.70 12.51 26.13
CA ILE A 539 -23.40 12.89 25.56
C ILE A 539 -23.57 13.74 24.30
N PHE A 540 -22.87 14.86 24.27
CA PHE A 540 -22.64 15.62 23.04
C PHE A 540 -21.22 15.39 22.57
N ASN A 541 -21.08 14.70 21.42
CA ASN A 541 -19.80 14.41 20.80
C ASN A 541 -19.39 15.59 19.88
N MET A 542 -18.31 16.25 20.22
CA MET A 542 -17.78 17.37 19.46
C MET A 542 -16.84 16.95 18.30
N GLY A 543 -16.64 15.66 18.12
CA GLY A 543 -15.73 15.09 17.12
C GLY A 543 -14.25 15.20 17.48
N MET A 544 -13.40 14.69 16.59
CA MET A 544 -11.95 14.55 16.83
C MET A 544 -11.19 15.90 16.75
N ALA A 545 -10.20 16.07 17.60
CA ALA A 545 -9.12 17.06 17.48
C ALA A 545 -7.88 16.35 16.91
N PRO A 546 -7.57 16.49 15.62
CA PRO A 546 -6.50 15.74 14.97
C PRO A 546 -5.14 16.08 15.58
N LEU A 547 -4.29 15.07 15.73
CA LEU A 547 -2.92 15.12 16.28
C LEU A 547 -2.80 15.66 17.71
N ALA A 548 -3.93 15.89 18.40
CA ALA A 548 -3.91 16.36 19.78
C ALA A 548 -3.28 15.31 20.69
N ASN A 549 -2.33 15.75 21.54
CA ASN A 549 -1.62 14.92 22.52
C ASN A 549 -0.97 13.66 21.93
N VAL A 550 -0.54 13.70 20.67
CA VAL A 550 0.25 12.64 20.02
C VAL A 550 1.73 12.92 20.21
N GLY A 551 2.52 11.91 20.60
CA GLY A 551 3.99 11.98 20.64
C GLY A 551 4.60 12.78 21.80
N LEU A 552 3.83 13.13 22.84
CA LEU A 552 4.31 13.91 23.99
C LEU A 552 5.31 13.16 24.87
N SER A 553 5.22 11.83 24.94
CA SER A 553 6.12 11.02 25.75
C SER A 553 7.55 11.02 25.18
N LYS A 554 8.56 11.07 26.05
CA LYS A 554 9.95 10.86 25.61
C LYS A 554 10.19 9.48 24.97
N TYR A 555 9.35 8.50 25.30
CA TYR A 555 9.38 7.14 24.78
C TYR A 555 8.45 6.93 23.57
N ALA A 556 7.74 7.97 23.12
CA ALA A 556 6.89 7.88 21.94
C ALA A 556 7.69 7.45 20.71
N PHE A 557 7.03 6.73 19.80
CA PHE A 557 7.63 6.32 18.54
C PHE A 557 8.04 7.54 17.70
N TRP A 558 9.04 7.38 16.86
CA TRP A 558 9.57 8.48 16.03
C TRP A 558 8.52 9.11 15.10
N ASN A 559 7.60 8.29 14.58
CA ASN A 559 6.47 8.73 13.75
C ASN A 559 5.47 9.60 14.53
N GLU A 560 5.22 9.30 15.81
CA GLU A 560 4.39 10.12 16.69
C GLU A 560 5.10 11.44 17.07
N LYS A 561 6.41 11.40 17.25
CA LYS A 561 7.21 12.62 17.45
C LYS A 561 7.20 13.54 16.24
N LEU A 562 7.21 12.96 15.02
CA LEU A 562 6.99 13.74 13.80
C LEU A 562 5.59 14.35 13.76
N ALA A 563 4.56 13.59 14.14
CA ALA A 563 3.19 14.11 14.21
C ALA A 563 3.09 15.29 15.20
N LEU A 564 3.80 15.24 16.32
CA LEU A 564 3.90 16.36 17.27
C LEU A 564 4.50 17.61 16.61
N GLN A 565 5.57 17.46 15.83
CA GLN A 565 6.17 18.59 15.09
C GLN A 565 5.19 19.21 14.10
N PHE A 566 4.37 18.39 13.41
CA PHE A 566 3.31 18.90 12.54
C PHE A 566 2.20 19.59 13.34
N TYR A 567 1.81 19.06 14.48
CA TYR A 567 0.83 19.69 15.37
C TYR A 567 1.30 21.06 15.88
N GLU A 568 2.58 21.17 16.23
CA GLU A 568 3.15 22.40 16.76
C GLU A 568 3.42 23.47 15.70
N ASN A 569 3.90 23.08 14.53
CA ASN A 569 4.42 23.99 13.51
C ASN A 569 3.54 24.06 12.24
N GLY A 570 2.58 23.14 12.07
CA GLY A 570 1.73 23.05 10.88
C GLY A 570 0.55 24.01 10.81
N GLN A 571 0.56 25.09 11.56
CA GLN A 571 -0.56 26.07 11.65
C GLN A 571 -0.94 26.69 10.29
N ALA A 572 0.01 26.81 9.37
CA ALA A 572 -0.24 27.31 8.02
C ALA A 572 -1.14 26.37 7.18
N LEU A 573 -1.14 25.07 7.49
CA LEU A 573 -1.92 24.04 6.81
C LEU A 573 -3.27 23.79 7.48
N TYR A 574 -3.31 23.79 8.81
CA TYR A 574 -4.52 23.54 9.59
C TYR A 574 -4.37 24.05 11.02
N SER A 575 -5.41 24.67 11.58
CA SER A 575 -5.40 25.21 12.96
C SER A 575 -5.64 24.12 14.02
N PHE A 576 -4.76 23.12 14.11
CA PHE A 576 -4.87 22.01 15.06
C PHE A 576 -5.04 22.46 16.51
N LYS A 577 -4.15 23.37 16.97
CA LYS A 577 -4.20 23.92 18.34
C LYS A 577 -5.45 24.76 18.60
N GLY A 578 -5.92 25.49 17.57
CA GLY A 578 -7.13 26.30 17.68
C GLY A 578 -8.37 25.45 17.89
N LEU A 579 -8.50 24.35 17.13
CA LEU A 579 -9.61 23.41 17.26
C LEU A 579 -9.61 22.72 18.62
N ARG A 580 -8.44 22.27 19.09
CA ARG A 580 -8.30 21.66 20.44
C ARG A 580 -8.75 22.64 21.52
N ARG A 581 -8.20 23.86 21.52
CA ARG A 581 -8.55 24.90 22.51
C ARG A 581 -10.03 25.29 22.48
N PHE A 582 -10.65 25.26 21.29
CA PHE A 582 -12.09 25.51 21.17
C PHE A 582 -12.89 24.45 21.92
N LYS A 583 -12.59 23.16 21.68
CA LYS A 583 -13.30 22.03 22.30
C LYS A 583 -13.04 21.94 23.81
N GLU A 584 -11.85 22.29 24.27
CA GLU A 584 -11.47 22.32 25.71
C GLU A 584 -12.30 23.30 26.54
N LYS A 585 -12.98 24.29 25.91
CA LYS A 585 -13.92 25.17 26.61
C LYS A 585 -15.15 24.41 27.11
N PHE A 586 -15.52 23.32 26.45
CA PHE A 586 -16.77 22.58 26.68
C PHE A 586 -16.53 21.24 27.34
N SER A 587 -15.45 20.55 27.02
CA SER A 587 -15.19 19.21 27.48
C SER A 587 -13.81 19.03 28.10
N HIS A 588 -13.78 18.16 29.13
CA HIS A 588 -12.55 17.61 29.72
C HIS A 588 -12.47 16.09 29.51
N ASN A 589 -13.48 15.46 28.92
CA ASN A 589 -13.51 14.04 28.60
C ASN A 589 -13.07 13.83 27.14
N TRP A 590 -12.00 13.03 26.94
CA TRP A 590 -11.36 12.83 25.65
C TRP A 590 -11.10 11.35 25.43
N GLU A 591 -11.55 10.85 24.28
CA GLU A 591 -11.29 9.48 23.84
C GLU A 591 -10.24 9.44 22.75
N TYR A 592 -9.40 8.42 22.76
CA TYR A 592 -8.35 8.27 21.78
C TYR A 592 -8.89 7.76 20.45
N LYS A 593 -8.35 8.27 19.35
CA LYS A 593 -8.62 7.77 18.00
C LYS A 593 -7.33 7.33 17.35
N TYR A 594 -7.39 6.18 16.67
CA TYR A 594 -6.24 5.53 16.09
C TYR A 594 -6.39 5.37 14.58
N ILE A 595 -5.24 5.29 13.91
CA ILE A 595 -5.12 4.69 12.59
C ILE A 595 -4.49 3.32 12.74
N ALA A 596 -5.16 2.30 12.21
CA ALA A 596 -4.63 0.95 12.18
C ALA A 596 -4.12 0.62 10.76
N TYR A 597 -2.89 0.12 10.67
CA TYR A 597 -2.20 -0.15 9.42
C TYR A 597 -1.41 -1.44 9.48
N ARG A 598 -1.16 -2.08 8.35
CA ARG A 598 -0.33 -3.30 8.30
C ARG A 598 1.13 -2.98 8.61
N ARG A 599 1.77 -3.77 9.47
CA ARG A 599 3.15 -3.61 9.94
C ARG A 599 4.19 -3.51 8.82
N ASN A 600 3.94 -4.16 7.68
CA ASN A 600 4.83 -4.14 6.51
C ASN A 600 4.66 -2.89 5.62
N THR A 601 3.73 -1.99 5.95
CA THR A 601 3.50 -0.73 5.23
C THR A 601 4.19 0.44 5.93
N SER A 602 4.57 1.47 5.16
CA SER A 602 5.13 2.68 5.73
C SER A 602 4.03 3.54 6.35
N ILE A 603 4.07 3.72 7.66
CA ILE A 603 3.10 4.58 8.38
C ILE A 603 3.14 6.02 7.86
N LEU A 604 4.31 6.57 7.56
CA LEU A 604 4.45 7.93 7.04
C LEU A 604 3.69 8.10 5.72
N ILE A 605 3.89 7.19 4.77
CA ILE A 605 3.17 7.21 3.49
C ILE A 605 1.67 7.01 3.73
N THR A 606 1.28 6.14 4.66
CA THR A 606 -0.11 5.88 5.00
C THR A 606 -0.80 7.12 5.55
N VAL A 607 -0.16 7.85 6.46
CA VAL A 607 -0.71 9.10 7.04
C VAL A 607 -0.82 10.20 5.97
N ILE A 608 0.17 10.33 5.08
CA ILE A 608 0.09 11.29 3.96
C ILE A 608 -1.07 10.93 3.04
N GLN A 609 -1.24 9.66 2.69
CA GLN A 609 -2.36 9.22 1.86
C GLN A 609 -3.71 9.44 2.56
N ALA A 610 -3.81 9.18 3.87
CA ALA A 610 -5.01 9.47 4.66
C ALA A 610 -5.35 10.97 4.64
N ALA A 611 -4.36 11.83 4.82
CA ALA A 611 -4.55 13.28 4.74
C ALA A 611 -5.04 13.74 3.35
N ILE A 612 -4.53 13.12 2.27
CA ILE A 612 -5.00 13.39 0.92
C ILE A 612 -6.45 12.93 0.75
N VAL A 613 -6.80 11.73 1.23
CA VAL A 613 -8.18 11.21 1.19
C VAL A 613 -9.13 12.14 1.92
N CYS A 614 -8.80 12.58 3.13
CA CYS A 614 -9.61 13.53 3.91
C CYS A 614 -9.71 14.93 3.30
N SER A 615 -8.76 15.31 2.44
CA SER A 615 -8.77 16.62 1.77
C SER A 615 -9.55 16.66 0.45
N ARG A 616 -9.99 15.50 -0.05
CA ARG A 616 -10.70 15.34 -1.31
C ARG A 616 -12.20 15.22 -1.07
N ASN A 617 -12.98 15.73 -2.03
CA ASN A 617 -14.38 15.38 -2.16
C ASN A 617 -14.58 14.63 -3.48
N ARG A 618 -14.81 13.32 -3.41
CA ARG A 618 -14.93 12.46 -4.59
C ARG A 618 -16.06 12.89 -5.52
N ASN A 619 -17.22 13.24 -4.96
CA ASN A 619 -18.39 13.61 -5.74
C ASN A 619 -18.14 14.87 -6.57
N LEU A 620 -17.44 15.85 -6.01
CA LEU A 620 -17.05 17.08 -6.72
C LEU A 620 -15.94 16.81 -7.75
N ASP A 621 -14.95 16.01 -7.41
CA ASP A 621 -13.84 15.67 -8.32
C ASP A 621 -14.33 14.88 -9.54
N GLU A 622 -15.22 13.90 -9.35
CA GLU A 622 -15.84 13.14 -10.44
C GLU A 622 -16.73 14.01 -11.34
N SER A 623 -17.49 14.96 -10.76
CA SER A 623 -18.32 15.89 -11.52
C SER A 623 -17.49 16.85 -12.39
N ILE A 624 -16.34 17.29 -11.90
CA ILE A 624 -15.41 18.16 -12.65
C ILE A 624 -14.79 17.37 -13.83
N VAL A 625 -14.37 16.12 -13.61
CA VAL A 625 -13.81 15.26 -14.66
C VAL A 625 -14.84 14.99 -15.76
N VAL A 626 -16.07 14.66 -15.40
CA VAL A 626 -17.18 14.44 -16.34
C VAL A 626 -17.51 15.74 -17.11
N ARG A 627 -17.49 16.89 -16.44
CA ARG A 627 -17.72 18.20 -17.07
C ARG A 627 -16.62 18.56 -18.07
N ASN A 628 -15.35 18.32 -17.69
CA ASN A 628 -14.20 18.55 -18.58
C ASN A 628 -14.17 17.58 -19.76
N LEU A 629 -14.54 16.29 -19.57
CA LEU A 629 -14.69 15.35 -20.66
C LEU A 629 -15.82 15.74 -21.61
N LYS A 630 -16.96 16.19 -21.11
CA LYS A 630 -18.07 16.70 -21.94
C LYS A 630 -17.70 17.98 -22.70
N SER A 631 -16.83 18.84 -22.15
CA SER A 631 -16.34 20.03 -22.85
C SER A 631 -15.30 19.74 -23.93
N LEU A 632 -14.61 18.59 -23.82
CA LEU A 632 -13.64 18.12 -24.85
C LEU A 632 -14.32 17.34 -26.01
N ILE A 633 -15.56 16.90 -25.79
CA ILE A 633 -16.36 16.16 -26.80
C ILE A 633 -17.32 17.10 -27.58
N LYS A 634 -17.49 18.34 -27.12
CA LYS A 634 -18.13 19.43 -27.88
C LYS A 634 -17.07 20.26 -28.60
#